data_c06064bb7e03f6aab87320feb5e33741
#
_entry.id   c06064bb7e03f6aab87320feb5e33741
#
_cell.length_a   1.000
_cell.length_b   1.000
_cell.length_c   1.000
_cell.angle_alpha   90.00
_cell.angle_beta   90.00
_cell.angle_gamma   90.00
#
_symmetry.space_group_name_H-M   'P 1'
#
loop_
_entity.id
_entity.type
_entity.pdbx_description
1 polymer ?
#
loop_
_entity_poly.entity_id
_entity_poly.type
_entity_poly.pdbx_seq_one_letter_code
_entity_poly.pdbx_strand_id
1 'polypeptide(L)'
;MTRVSSSLSSSSVGFVTNNKKRLRRRNRGLASVAAAGEKNDSISTSSEEELFDFFSILSSSIETKIRKDFNELIREPILSGKPEELRDTIPVEKLADQDSKFLEVYLENESDAEKRRMEEVKVHYKEHLPPIGSFPRNTLLKPQSAIVFLHGANGSTFSFRRLLPLVAARVGVRSISIDRPPYGLTSRPMKTGEFAYSKRGQAKLMVQFLEKLEVENVILVGHSAGTNVAMEMALKMNELKGKESRLNVAGMMFISPAVFVPKPPSLNSSSTTNSSTKETASPWSKQSNSMSPERLAKLFWFRTLINNDDYGLNLVRSFTRRNANQVQTGEGSYAALSTQAREAYTRPLAAENWDKALLQQFRASINGGGGFGDDASLVLECEASLDVNFVDVCCGEKDETTPINKARDLHDTLEMISLSRKQQQQQQQRSSNTDSNNNSSSIEAATSGRSSPSPAFSAFQTSFRALENSAHLPMEEIGDSRDAFESYVVQTLERRVEENFVIRV
;
A
#
# COMPACT_ATOMS: atom_id res chain seq x y z
N MET A 1 46.81 -42.43 25.30
CA MET A 1 46.45 -43.83 25.60
C MET A 1 45.01 -43.74 26.05
N THR A 2 44.00 -44.12 25.36
CA THR A 2 43.60 -45.39 24.80
C THR A 2 42.61 -45.15 23.61
N ARG A 3 42.83 -45.87 22.53
CA ARG A 3 41.93 -46.02 21.39
C ARG A 3 40.77 -46.93 21.80
N VAL A 4 39.52 -46.63 21.33
CA VAL A 4 38.54 -47.69 21.02
C VAL A 4 37.93 -47.34 19.67
N SER A 5 38.10 -48.24 18.75
CA SER A 5 37.51 -48.39 17.43
C SER A 5 36.30 -49.35 17.52
N SER A 6 35.24 -49.07 16.74
CA SER A 6 34.35 -50.06 16.11
C SER A 6 33.15 -49.30 15.54
N SER A 7 32.60 -49.51 14.43
CA SER A 7 32.55 -50.44 13.33
C SER A 7 31.33 -50.06 12.52
N LEU A 8 31.53 -49.90 11.23
CA LEU A 8 30.52 -49.69 10.20
C LEU A 8 29.52 -50.88 10.16
N SER A 9 28.24 -50.62 10.01
CA SER A 9 27.36 -51.52 9.29
C SER A 9 26.42 -50.75 8.37
N SER A 10 26.60 -51.04 7.09
CA SER A 10 25.81 -50.66 5.94
C SER A 10 24.44 -51.33 5.96
N SER A 11 23.39 -50.57 5.67
CA SER A 11 22.17 -51.11 5.05
C SER A 11 21.57 -50.06 4.12
N SER A 12 21.96 -50.16 2.87
CA SER A 12 21.27 -49.55 1.72
C SER A 12 20.14 -50.49 1.30
N VAL A 13 19.14 -49.89 0.66
CA VAL A 13 18.12 -50.41 -0.29
C VAL A 13 16.68 -50.10 0.14
N GLY A 14 16.02 -49.26 -0.67
CA GLY A 14 14.63 -49.44 -0.99
C GLY A 14 13.66 -48.33 -0.66
N PHE A 15 13.77 -47.14 -1.31
CA PHE A 15 12.61 -46.21 -1.38
C PHE A 15 12.67 -45.22 -2.58
N VAL A 16 12.77 -45.71 -3.78
CA VAL A 16 12.79 -44.84 -4.99
C VAL A 16 11.68 -45.12 -6.01
N THR A 17 10.81 -46.10 -5.82
CA THR A 17 9.88 -46.49 -6.92
C THR A 17 8.42 -46.04 -6.79
N ASN A 18 8.00 -45.39 -5.70
CA ASN A 18 6.59 -45.03 -5.52
C ASN A 18 6.18 -43.61 -5.88
N ASN A 19 7.12 -42.70 -6.08
CA ASN A 19 6.77 -41.29 -6.33
C ASN A 19 6.45 -40.97 -7.82
N LYS A 20 6.95 -41.75 -8.77
CA LYS A 20 6.67 -41.51 -10.21
C LYS A 20 5.25 -41.88 -10.64
N LYS A 21 4.59 -42.79 -9.93
CA LYS A 21 3.19 -43.16 -10.24
C LYS A 21 2.15 -42.19 -9.67
N ARG A 22 2.48 -41.46 -8.61
CA ARG A 22 1.58 -40.42 -8.04
C ARG A 22 1.55 -39.14 -8.88
N LEU A 23 2.66 -38.74 -9.46
CA LEU A 23 2.70 -37.58 -10.35
C LEU A 23 1.95 -37.81 -11.67
N ARG A 24 2.02 -39.01 -12.25
CA ARG A 24 1.27 -39.32 -13.48
C ARG A 24 -0.25 -39.40 -13.31
N ARG A 25 -0.77 -39.71 -12.11
CA ARG A 25 -2.21 -39.69 -11.82
C ARG A 25 -2.75 -38.28 -11.58
N ARG A 26 -1.96 -37.34 -11.04
CA ARG A 26 -2.37 -35.94 -10.89
C ARG A 26 -2.47 -35.21 -12.22
N ASN A 27 -1.58 -35.48 -13.16
CA ASN A 27 -1.61 -34.82 -14.48
C ASN A 27 -2.76 -35.31 -15.39
N ARG A 28 -3.38 -36.48 -15.13
CA ARG A 28 -4.59 -36.89 -15.84
C ARG A 28 -5.88 -36.23 -15.33
N GLY A 29 -5.91 -35.79 -14.07
CA GLY A 29 -7.04 -35.05 -13.50
C GLY A 29 -7.13 -33.60 -13.99
N LEU A 30 -6.00 -32.97 -14.29
CA LEU A 30 -5.94 -31.57 -14.73
C LEU A 30 -6.35 -31.38 -16.20
N ALA A 31 -6.18 -32.39 -17.05
CA ALA A 31 -6.59 -32.30 -18.46
C ALA A 31 -8.12 -32.47 -18.64
N SER A 32 -8.84 -33.05 -17.67
CA SER A 32 -10.30 -33.21 -17.74
C SER A 32 -11.10 -32.01 -17.21
N VAL A 33 -10.47 -31.12 -16.43
CA VAL A 33 -11.11 -29.91 -15.90
C VAL A 33 -11.08 -28.77 -16.92
N ALA A 34 -10.13 -28.78 -17.87
CA ALA A 34 -10.05 -27.77 -18.93
C ALA A 34 -11.13 -27.94 -20.03
N ALA A 35 -11.84 -29.06 -20.08
CA ALA A 35 -12.87 -29.33 -21.08
C ALA A 35 -14.33 -29.17 -20.61
N ALA A 36 -14.55 -28.76 -19.34
CA ALA A 36 -15.89 -28.66 -18.72
C ALA A 36 -16.30 -27.24 -18.30
N GLY A 37 -15.62 -26.21 -18.79
CA GLY A 37 -15.77 -24.81 -18.34
C GLY A 37 -16.48 -23.90 -19.34
N GLU A 38 -17.59 -24.31 -19.95
CA GLU A 38 -18.54 -23.36 -20.51
C GLU A 38 -19.81 -23.34 -19.66
N LYS A 39 -19.85 -22.42 -18.71
CA LYS A 39 -21.07 -21.72 -18.24
C LYS A 39 -20.70 -20.70 -17.14
N ASN A 40 -20.80 -19.43 -17.54
CA ASN A 40 -21.13 -18.23 -16.76
C ASN A 40 -20.92 -18.24 -15.23
N ASP A 41 -19.85 -17.60 -14.78
CA ASP A 41 -19.90 -16.77 -13.60
C ASP A 41 -18.97 -15.57 -13.81
N SER A 42 -19.58 -14.37 -13.84
CA SER A 42 -18.92 -13.08 -14.01
C SER A 42 -18.20 -12.68 -12.70
N ILE A 43 -16.93 -13.02 -12.60
CA ILE A 43 -16.04 -12.54 -11.53
C ILE A 43 -15.44 -11.21 -11.99
N SER A 44 -15.49 -10.20 -11.12
CA SER A 44 -14.97 -8.85 -11.35
C SER A 44 -13.47 -8.87 -11.70
N THR A 45 -13.13 -8.45 -12.91
CA THR A 45 -11.81 -8.63 -13.52
C THR A 45 -10.88 -7.42 -13.38
N SER A 46 -11.34 -6.33 -12.78
CA SER A 46 -10.57 -5.07 -12.64
C SER A 46 -9.29 -5.22 -11.78
N SER A 47 -9.33 -6.03 -10.75
CA SER A 47 -8.20 -6.23 -9.82
C SER A 47 -7.02 -6.99 -10.43
N GLU A 48 -7.24 -7.72 -11.50
CA GLU A 48 -6.26 -8.63 -12.09
C GLU A 48 -5.48 -7.97 -13.24
N GLU A 49 -6.04 -7.02 -13.96
CA GLU A 49 -5.32 -6.20 -14.95
C GLU A 49 -4.33 -5.25 -14.25
N GLU A 50 -4.72 -4.71 -13.10
CA GLU A 50 -3.89 -3.82 -12.31
C GLU A 50 -2.70 -4.53 -11.67
N LEU A 51 -2.86 -5.81 -11.28
CA LEU A 51 -1.76 -6.64 -10.81
C LEU A 51 -0.72 -6.87 -11.92
N PHE A 52 -1.19 -7.09 -13.14
CA PHE A 52 -0.34 -7.29 -14.29
C PHE A 52 0.32 -5.97 -14.72
N ASP A 53 -0.36 -4.84 -14.61
CA ASP A 53 0.19 -3.52 -14.90
C ASP A 53 1.22 -3.10 -13.85
N PHE A 54 1.07 -3.43 -12.57
CA PHE A 54 2.12 -3.24 -11.57
C PHE A 54 3.36 -4.09 -11.87
N PHE A 55 3.19 -5.35 -12.26
CA PHE A 55 4.30 -6.18 -12.72
C PHE A 55 4.80 -5.73 -14.10
N SER A 56 3.97 -5.15 -14.95
CA SER A 56 4.34 -4.54 -16.23
C SER A 56 5.08 -3.24 -16.02
N ILE A 57 4.73 -2.44 -15.03
CA ILE A 57 5.40 -1.19 -14.67
C ILE A 57 6.73 -1.45 -13.95
N LEU A 58 6.82 -2.41 -13.07
CA LEU A 58 8.11 -2.97 -12.64
C LEU A 58 8.87 -3.58 -13.84
N SER A 59 8.20 -3.78 -14.96
CA SER A 59 8.64 -4.53 -16.13
C SER A 59 8.53 -3.86 -17.48
N SER A 60 8.32 -2.54 -17.62
CA SER A 60 8.41 -1.91 -18.94
C SER A 60 9.81 -2.05 -19.56
N SER A 61 10.85 -2.12 -18.73
CA SER A 61 12.15 -2.72 -19.10
C SER A 61 12.12 -4.25 -19.13
N ILE A 62 11.14 -4.86 -18.57
CA ILE A 62 11.01 -6.28 -18.29
C ILE A 62 10.13 -6.96 -19.35
N GLU A 63 9.16 -6.29 -19.99
CA GLU A 63 8.23 -6.95 -20.92
C GLU A 63 8.90 -7.55 -22.16
N THR A 64 9.91 -6.87 -22.71
CA THR A 64 10.72 -7.41 -23.79
C THR A 64 11.72 -8.47 -23.28
N LYS A 65 12.16 -8.36 -22.05
CA LYS A 65 13.09 -9.25 -21.36
C LYS A 65 12.38 -10.41 -20.65
N ILE A 66 11.17 -10.20 -20.07
CA ILE A 66 10.39 -11.24 -19.39
C ILE A 66 9.91 -12.33 -20.36
N ARG A 67 9.60 -12.05 -21.61
CA ARG A 67 9.30 -13.13 -22.57
C ARG A 67 10.47 -14.12 -22.71
N LYS A 68 11.69 -13.63 -22.60
CA LYS A 68 12.90 -14.46 -22.64
C LYS A 68 13.26 -15.00 -21.24
N ASP A 69 13.18 -14.16 -20.24
CA ASP A 69 13.63 -14.40 -18.87
C ASP A 69 12.57 -15.09 -18.00
N PHE A 70 11.26 -15.03 -18.32
CA PHE A 70 10.24 -15.79 -17.57
C PHE A 70 10.47 -17.29 -17.72
N ASN A 71 10.85 -17.72 -18.90
CA ASN A 71 11.24 -19.12 -19.12
C ASN A 71 12.58 -19.45 -18.43
N GLU A 72 13.53 -18.50 -18.32
CA GLU A 72 14.77 -18.66 -17.58
C GLU A 72 14.56 -18.51 -16.07
N LEU A 73 13.74 -17.56 -15.63
CA LEU A 73 13.41 -17.32 -14.21
C LEU A 73 12.68 -18.53 -13.60
N ILE A 74 11.85 -19.21 -14.37
CA ILE A 74 11.19 -20.46 -13.94
C ILE A 74 12.13 -21.66 -14.10
N ARG A 75 12.98 -21.67 -15.10
CA ARG A 75 13.85 -22.82 -15.39
C ARG A 75 14.97 -22.99 -14.38
N GLU A 76 15.66 -21.92 -13.99
CA GLU A 76 16.76 -22.00 -13.05
C GLU A 76 16.35 -22.44 -11.63
N PRO A 77 15.35 -21.84 -10.97
CA PRO A 77 14.92 -22.29 -9.65
C PRO A 77 14.29 -23.68 -9.65
N ILE A 78 13.62 -24.06 -10.74
CA ILE A 78 13.00 -25.40 -10.88
C ILE A 78 14.03 -26.49 -11.13
N LEU A 79 15.13 -26.18 -11.81
CA LEU A 79 16.17 -27.14 -12.17
C LEU A 79 17.28 -27.26 -11.11
N SER A 80 17.54 -26.24 -10.31
CA SER A 80 18.63 -26.25 -9.33
C SER A 80 18.33 -27.00 -8.01
N GLY A 81 17.08 -27.33 -7.75
CA GLY A 81 16.66 -28.34 -6.77
C GLY A 81 16.99 -28.13 -5.29
N LYS A 82 17.70 -27.09 -4.90
CA LYS A 82 17.94 -26.72 -3.50
C LYS A 82 17.97 -25.21 -3.34
N PRO A 83 17.16 -24.64 -2.44
CA PRO A 83 17.28 -23.23 -2.08
C PRO A 83 18.68 -23.02 -1.47
N GLU A 84 19.48 -22.17 -2.08
CA GLU A 84 20.69 -21.68 -1.44
C GLU A 84 20.24 -20.87 -0.22
N GLU A 85 20.48 -21.38 0.96
CA GLU A 85 20.20 -20.67 2.20
C GLU A 85 21.00 -19.38 2.21
N LEU A 86 20.29 -18.25 2.08
CA LEU A 86 20.86 -16.94 2.40
C LEU A 86 21.10 -16.93 3.91
N ARG A 87 22.37 -17.00 4.29
CA ARG A 87 22.84 -17.25 5.66
C ARG A 87 22.65 -16.09 6.62
N ASP A 88 21.90 -15.04 6.29
CA ASP A 88 21.90 -13.84 7.10
C ASP A 88 20.59 -13.71 7.86
N THR A 89 20.65 -14.15 9.09
CA THR A 89 19.60 -14.01 10.10
C THR A 89 20.08 -13.05 11.17
N ILE A 90 20.19 -11.75 10.79
CA ILE A 90 20.58 -10.72 11.74
C ILE A 90 19.32 -10.13 12.36
N PRO A 91 19.20 -10.13 13.71
CA PRO A 91 18.13 -9.40 14.39
C PRO A 91 18.08 -7.94 13.94
N VAL A 92 16.88 -7.42 13.70
CA VAL A 92 16.68 -6.08 13.13
C VAL A 92 17.33 -4.98 13.96
N GLU A 93 17.41 -5.15 15.27
CA GLU A 93 18.02 -4.20 16.18
C GLU A 93 19.54 -4.07 15.96
N LYS A 94 20.22 -5.11 15.48
CA LYS A 94 21.65 -5.06 15.14
C LYS A 94 21.93 -4.34 13.82
N LEU A 95 20.92 -4.15 13.00
CA LEU A 95 21.00 -3.39 11.76
C LEU A 95 20.64 -1.90 11.95
N ALA A 96 20.18 -1.54 13.14
CA ALA A 96 19.69 -0.20 13.46
C ALA A 96 20.80 0.84 13.48
N ASP A 97 20.45 2.05 13.05
CA ASP A 97 21.29 3.24 13.20
C ASP A 97 21.12 3.84 14.63
N GLN A 98 21.96 4.80 14.97
CA GLN A 98 21.95 5.43 16.31
C GLN A 98 20.63 6.18 16.61
N ASP A 99 19.95 6.70 15.58
CA ASP A 99 18.67 7.42 15.66
C ASP A 99 17.46 6.53 15.44
N SER A 100 17.67 5.24 15.26
CA SER A 100 16.62 4.24 15.12
C SER A 100 15.86 4.04 16.43
N LYS A 101 14.53 3.98 16.34
CA LYS A 101 13.63 3.71 17.45
C LYS A 101 12.76 2.51 17.14
N PHE A 102 12.40 1.77 18.18
CA PHE A 102 11.50 0.62 18.09
C PHE A 102 10.36 0.77 19.08
N LEU A 103 9.16 0.42 18.66
CA LEU A 103 7.97 0.37 19.49
C LEU A 103 7.26 -0.96 19.28
N GLU A 104 7.01 -1.68 20.34
CA GLU A 104 6.28 -2.95 20.31
C GLU A 104 4.79 -2.68 20.14
N VAL A 105 4.17 -3.33 19.17
CA VAL A 105 2.73 -3.24 18.87
C VAL A 105 2.19 -4.65 18.71
N TYR A 106 0.98 -4.92 19.19
CA TYR A 106 0.33 -6.23 19.05
C TYR A 106 -0.61 -6.22 17.84
N LEU A 107 -0.31 -7.04 16.85
CA LEU A 107 -1.16 -7.21 15.67
C LEU A 107 -2.03 -8.46 15.84
N GLU A 108 -3.33 -8.29 15.69
CA GLU A 108 -4.31 -9.36 15.69
C GLU A 108 -4.81 -9.60 14.27
N ASN A 109 -4.85 -10.87 13.85
CA ASN A 109 -5.47 -11.27 12.58
C ASN A 109 -7.00 -11.37 12.78
N GLU A 110 -7.74 -10.53 12.05
CA GLU A 110 -9.21 -10.47 12.10
C GLU A 110 -9.89 -11.48 11.16
N SER A 111 -9.16 -12.09 10.23
CA SER A 111 -9.74 -12.91 9.16
C SER A 111 -10.31 -14.25 9.60
N ASP A 112 -10.07 -14.68 10.83
CA ASP A 112 -10.52 -15.97 11.31
C ASP A 112 -10.94 -15.87 12.79
N ALA A 113 -12.23 -15.70 13.03
CA ALA A 113 -12.79 -15.55 14.39
C ALA A 113 -12.49 -16.77 15.30
N GLU A 114 -12.26 -17.93 14.72
CA GLU A 114 -11.92 -19.16 15.46
C GLU A 114 -10.41 -19.28 15.72
N LYS A 115 -9.56 -18.56 14.95
CA LYS A 115 -8.10 -18.61 15.06
C LYS A 115 -7.49 -17.24 15.22
N ARG A 116 -8.01 -16.45 16.16
CA ARG A 116 -7.40 -15.16 16.49
C ARG A 116 -5.96 -15.37 16.91
N ARG A 117 -5.03 -14.89 16.08
CA ARG A 117 -3.59 -14.94 16.34
C ARG A 117 -3.13 -13.55 16.65
N MET A 118 -2.61 -13.37 17.85
CA MET A 118 -1.90 -12.14 18.24
C MET A 118 -0.41 -12.35 18.08
N GLU A 119 0.26 -11.36 17.54
CA GLU A 119 1.71 -11.34 17.39
C GLU A 119 2.27 -9.98 17.75
N GLU A 120 3.33 -9.99 18.55
CA GLU A 120 4.09 -8.81 18.87
C GLU A 120 4.96 -8.42 17.68
N VAL A 121 4.85 -7.18 17.25
CA VAL A 121 5.62 -6.60 16.15
C VAL A 121 6.42 -5.42 16.68
N LYS A 122 7.73 -5.48 16.58
CA LYS A 122 8.62 -4.36 16.88
C LYS A 122 8.67 -3.44 15.66
N VAL A 123 7.91 -2.37 15.71
CA VAL A 123 7.84 -1.38 14.63
C VAL A 123 9.03 -0.45 14.72
N HIS A 124 9.87 -0.44 13.67
CA HIS A 124 10.96 0.50 13.53
C HIS A 124 10.46 1.82 12.98
N TYR A 125 10.96 2.93 13.55
CA TYR A 125 10.65 4.26 13.09
C TYR A 125 11.79 5.24 13.38
N LYS A 126 11.76 6.37 12.67
CA LYS A 126 12.58 7.55 12.95
C LYS A 126 11.67 8.74 13.15
N GLU A 127 12.03 9.63 14.05
CA GLU A 127 11.29 10.86 14.28
C GLU A 127 12.18 12.05 14.51
N HIS A 128 11.68 13.22 14.12
CA HIS A 128 12.27 14.51 14.44
C HIS A 128 11.23 15.40 15.09
N LEU A 129 11.61 16.02 16.19
CA LEU A 129 10.78 16.99 16.89
C LEU A 129 11.08 18.40 16.37
N PRO A 130 10.08 19.29 16.33
CA PRO A 130 10.29 20.67 15.97
C PRO A 130 11.22 21.36 16.98
N PRO A 131 12.04 22.32 16.54
CA PRO A 131 12.80 23.17 17.45
C PRO A 131 11.89 23.91 18.43
N ILE A 132 12.37 24.14 19.65
CA ILE A 132 11.63 24.91 20.66
C ILE A 132 11.38 26.32 20.10
N GLY A 133 10.13 26.77 20.11
CA GLY A 133 9.75 28.09 19.62
C GLY A 133 9.52 28.19 18.10
N SER A 134 9.32 27.08 17.40
CA SER A 134 9.04 27.06 15.95
C SER A 134 7.78 27.83 15.56
N PHE A 135 6.86 28.09 16.47
CA PHE A 135 5.65 28.87 16.22
C PHE A 135 5.68 30.23 16.91
N PRO A 136 4.99 31.24 16.34
CA PRO A 136 4.79 32.53 17.01
C PRO A 136 4.14 32.33 18.39
N ARG A 137 4.46 33.20 19.34
CA ARG A 137 4.01 33.08 20.76
C ARG A 137 2.48 32.98 20.94
N ASN A 138 1.70 33.45 19.95
CA ASN A 138 0.23 33.45 19.97
C ASN A 138 -0.38 32.35 19.13
N THR A 139 0.39 31.37 18.72
CA THR A 139 -0.07 30.25 17.90
C THR A 139 -0.11 28.98 18.74
N LEU A 140 -1.27 28.36 18.83
CA LEU A 140 -1.42 27.05 19.45
C LEU A 140 -1.61 25.99 18.34
N LEU A 141 -0.88 24.91 18.44
CA LEU A 141 -1.11 23.71 17.64
C LEU A 141 -2.14 22.82 18.34
N LYS A 142 -2.91 22.10 17.54
CA LYS A 142 -3.67 20.97 18.08
C LYS A 142 -2.73 20.02 18.79
N PRO A 143 -3.12 19.46 19.94
CA PRO A 143 -2.25 18.60 20.72
C PRO A 143 -1.85 17.36 19.92
N GLN A 144 -0.69 16.82 20.21
CA GLN A 144 -0.17 15.56 19.64
C GLN A 144 -0.28 15.47 18.10
N SER A 145 -0.01 16.58 17.41
CA SER A 145 0.00 16.64 15.95
C SER A 145 1.29 16.06 15.38
N ALA A 146 1.18 15.28 14.30
CA ALA A 146 2.33 14.71 13.59
C ALA A 146 2.12 14.66 12.07
N ILE A 147 3.22 14.71 11.33
CA ILE A 147 3.28 14.36 9.90
C ILE A 147 3.96 12.99 9.80
N VAL A 148 3.27 12.03 9.19
CA VAL A 148 3.68 10.62 9.15
C VAL A 148 4.01 10.22 7.72
N PHE A 149 5.24 9.75 7.50
CA PHE A 149 5.77 9.35 6.20
C PHE A 149 5.79 7.83 6.06
N LEU A 150 5.20 7.35 4.95
CA LEU A 150 5.08 5.94 4.59
C LEU A 150 5.80 5.67 3.27
N HIS A 151 6.88 4.92 3.32
CA HIS A 151 7.74 4.62 2.17
C HIS A 151 7.10 3.67 1.16
N GLY A 152 7.62 3.64 -0.07
CA GLY A 152 7.24 2.73 -1.15
C GLY A 152 7.72 1.28 -0.97
N ALA A 153 7.50 0.45 -1.97
CA ALA A 153 8.08 -0.89 -2.01
C ALA A 153 9.62 -0.81 -1.99
N ASN A 154 10.26 -1.75 -1.31
CA ASN A 154 11.71 -1.79 -1.08
C ASN A 154 12.31 -0.52 -0.43
N GLY A 155 11.47 0.42 0.01
CA GLY A 155 11.90 1.58 0.77
C GLY A 155 12.02 1.30 2.27
N SER A 156 12.37 2.34 3.01
CA SER A 156 12.41 2.35 4.48
C SER A 156 12.34 3.78 4.99
N THR A 157 12.44 3.97 6.30
CA THR A 157 12.61 5.30 6.92
C THR A 157 13.76 6.09 6.30
N PHE A 158 14.76 5.40 5.74
CA PHE A 158 15.88 6.03 5.06
C PHE A 158 15.45 6.88 3.85
N SER A 159 14.37 6.51 3.16
CA SER A 159 13.85 7.28 2.02
C SER A 159 13.52 8.73 2.38
N PHE A 160 13.15 8.98 3.63
CA PHE A 160 12.75 10.30 4.10
C PHE A 160 13.79 10.98 5.02
N ARG A 161 15.02 10.44 5.11
CA ARG A 161 16.08 10.93 6.01
C ARG A 161 16.36 12.42 5.90
N ARG A 162 16.11 13.01 4.74
CA ARG A 162 16.31 14.44 4.48
C ARG A 162 15.05 15.25 4.78
N LEU A 163 13.87 14.72 4.42
CA LEU A 163 12.60 15.41 4.62
C LEU A 163 12.21 15.48 6.11
N LEU A 164 12.45 14.43 6.89
CA LEU A 164 12.08 14.41 8.31
C LEU A 164 12.61 15.61 9.10
N PRO A 165 13.95 15.86 9.15
CA PRO A 165 14.48 17.01 9.88
C PRO A 165 14.04 18.33 9.26
N LEU A 166 13.95 18.40 7.93
CA LEU A 166 13.56 19.62 7.22
C LEU A 166 12.11 20.01 7.52
N VAL A 167 11.19 19.02 7.49
CA VAL A 167 9.77 19.22 7.83
C VAL A 167 9.62 19.59 9.30
N ALA A 168 10.25 18.87 10.22
CA ALA A 168 10.19 19.21 11.63
C ALA A 168 10.67 20.64 11.91
N ALA A 169 11.77 21.06 11.28
CA ALA A 169 12.35 22.39 11.48
C ALA A 169 11.55 23.53 10.85
N ARG A 170 11.02 23.32 9.64
CA ARG A 170 10.37 24.37 8.85
C ARG A 170 8.86 24.43 9.10
N VAL A 171 8.20 23.26 9.14
CA VAL A 171 6.75 23.16 9.38
C VAL A 171 6.42 23.27 10.87
N GLY A 172 7.38 23.00 11.75
CA GLY A 172 7.22 23.12 13.20
C GLY A 172 6.38 22.00 13.84
N VAL A 173 6.18 20.89 13.16
CA VAL A 173 5.38 19.75 13.64
C VAL A 173 6.26 18.50 13.71
N ARG A 174 6.00 17.62 14.70
CA ARG A 174 6.65 16.32 14.83
C ARG A 174 6.56 15.57 13.49
N SER A 175 7.66 15.13 12.93
CA SER A 175 7.72 14.32 11.73
C SER A 175 8.18 12.90 12.06
N ILE A 176 7.45 11.91 11.57
CA ILE A 176 7.67 10.49 11.86
C ILE A 176 7.73 9.73 10.54
N SER A 177 8.73 8.87 10.36
CA SER A 177 8.74 7.88 9.29
C SER A 177 8.75 6.48 9.88
N ILE A 178 7.95 5.58 9.31
CA ILE A 178 7.71 4.24 9.83
C ILE A 178 8.13 3.22 8.78
N ASP A 179 8.87 2.20 9.20
CA ASP A 179 9.17 1.04 8.35
C ASP A 179 7.96 0.10 8.31
N ARG A 180 7.39 -0.05 7.11
CA ARG A 180 6.25 -0.95 6.88
C ARG A 180 6.75 -2.39 6.65
N PRO A 181 6.22 -3.42 7.34
CA PRO A 181 6.57 -4.79 6.99
C PRO A 181 6.16 -5.12 5.54
N PRO A 182 6.96 -5.89 4.80
CA PRO A 182 8.16 -6.63 5.19
C PRO A 182 9.46 -5.83 5.06
N TYR A 183 9.37 -4.52 4.76
CA TYR A 183 10.52 -3.68 4.44
C TYR A 183 11.16 -3.05 5.68
N GLY A 184 12.30 -2.39 5.50
CA GLY A 184 13.03 -1.69 6.55
C GLY A 184 13.44 -2.61 7.69
N LEU A 185 13.42 -2.08 8.93
CA LEU A 185 13.85 -2.77 10.14
C LEU A 185 12.68 -3.12 11.09
N THR A 186 11.43 -2.95 10.68
CA THR A 186 10.29 -3.53 11.42
C THR A 186 10.40 -5.04 11.42
N SER A 187 10.19 -5.68 12.57
CA SER A 187 10.24 -7.14 12.68
C SER A 187 9.24 -7.81 11.72
N ARG A 188 9.51 -9.06 11.36
CA ARG A 188 8.72 -9.81 10.36
C ARG A 188 7.72 -10.72 11.06
N PRO A 189 6.46 -10.29 11.26
CA PRO A 189 5.44 -11.12 11.88
C PRO A 189 5.12 -12.33 11.01
N MET A 190 5.27 -13.53 11.56
CA MET A 190 5.06 -14.78 10.84
C MET A 190 3.79 -15.54 11.30
N LYS A 191 3.33 -15.28 12.52
CA LYS A 191 2.16 -15.97 13.08
C LYS A 191 0.85 -15.47 12.49
N THR A 192 0.78 -14.16 12.18
CA THR A 192 -0.38 -13.52 11.55
C THR A 192 -0.44 -13.76 10.03
N GLY A 193 0.63 -14.36 9.46
CA GLY A 193 0.69 -14.77 8.05
C GLY A 193 0.50 -13.63 7.07
N GLU A 194 -0.17 -13.89 5.96
CA GLU A 194 -0.42 -12.92 4.87
C GLU A 194 -1.09 -11.64 5.36
N PHE A 195 -1.93 -11.70 6.40
CA PHE A 195 -2.65 -10.53 6.90
C PHE A 195 -1.73 -9.38 7.29
N ALA A 196 -0.64 -9.66 8.04
CA ALA A 196 0.31 -8.63 8.46
C ALA A 196 0.93 -7.84 7.28
N TYR A 197 0.98 -8.45 6.12
CA TYR A 197 1.60 -7.92 4.90
C TYR A 197 0.61 -7.36 3.89
N SER A 198 -0.69 -7.56 4.12
CA SER A 198 -1.75 -6.93 3.33
C SER A 198 -1.82 -5.42 3.60
N LYS A 199 -2.41 -4.64 2.70
CA LYS A 199 -2.65 -3.19 2.89
C LYS A 199 -3.39 -2.93 4.21
N ARG A 200 -4.47 -3.66 4.47
CA ARG A 200 -5.29 -3.55 5.70
C ARG A 200 -4.54 -3.93 6.96
N GLY A 201 -3.76 -5.02 6.92
CA GLY A 201 -2.95 -5.44 8.06
C GLY A 201 -1.85 -4.45 8.39
N GLN A 202 -1.15 -3.92 7.38
CA GLN A 202 -0.18 -2.86 7.55
C GLN A 202 -0.83 -1.59 8.12
N ALA A 203 -1.98 -1.17 7.58
CA ALA A 203 -2.72 -0.01 8.07
C ALA A 203 -3.14 -0.17 9.53
N LYS A 204 -3.70 -1.34 9.91
CA LYS A 204 -4.05 -1.65 11.30
C LYS A 204 -2.84 -1.54 12.23
N LEU A 205 -1.71 -2.13 11.85
CA LEU A 205 -0.47 -2.07 12.62
C LEU A 205 0.00 -0.62 12.80
N MET A 206 -0.03 0.19 11.73
CA MET A 206 0.42 1.59 11.78
C MET A 206 -0.53 2.48 12.58
N VAL A 207 -1.84 2.25 12.53
CA VAL A 207 -2.83 2.96 13.36
C VAL A 207 -2.58 2.67 14.85
N GLN A 208 -2.45 1.40 15.22
CA GLN A 208 -2.12 1.01 16.60
C GLN A 208 -0.76 1.57 17.08
N PHE A 209 0.23 1.63 16.17
CA PHE A 209 1.52 2.25 16.44
C PHE A 209 1.35 3.74 16.78
N LEU A 210 0.57 4.50 16.00
CA LEU A 210 0.33 5.92 16.23
C LEU A 210 -0.45 6.17 17.53
N GLU A 211 -1.42 5.33 17.87
CA GLU A 211 -2.14 5.37 19.14
C GLU A 211 -1.18 5.19 20.32
N LYS A 212 -0.27 4.21 20.23
CA LYS A 212 0.73 3.96 21.27
C LYS A 212 1.78 5.07 21.38
N LEU A 213 2.02 5.83 20.30
CA LEU A 213 2.83 7.05 20.30
C LEU A 213 2.07 8.30 20.76
N GLU A 214 0.82 8.13 21.18
CA GLU A 214 -0.06 9.22 21.62
C GLU A 214 -0.26 10.31 20.55
N VAL A 215 -0.23 9.95 19.26
CA VAL A 215 -0.57 10.86 18.18
C VAL A 215 -2.08 11.02 18.13
N GLU A 216 -2.58 12.25 18.00
CA GLU A 216 -4.02 12.53 17.89
C GLU A 216 -4.40 13.14 16.55
N ASN A 217 -3.58 14.02 16.00
CA ASN A 217 -3.85 14.69 14.73
C ASN A 217 -2.75 14.39 13.73
N VAL A 218 -3.11 13.85 12.56
CA VAL A 218 -2.11 13.37 11.60
C VAL A 218 -2.36 13.87 10.18
N ILE A 219 -1.27 14.21 9.49
CA ILE A 219 -1.20 14.29 8.04
C ILE A 219 -0.38 13.09 7.57
N LEU A 220 -0.92 12.29 6.66
CA LEU A 220 -0.25 11.12 6.11
C LEU A 220 0.44 11.47 4.79
N VAL A 221 1.73 11.15 4.68
CA VAL A 221 2.51 11.33 3.44
C VAL A 221 2.91 9.96 2.92
N GLY A 222 2.32 9.54 1.81
CA GLY A 222 2.59 8.23 1.19
C GLY A 222 3.43 8.36 -0.08
N HIS A 223 4.50 7.58 -0.20
CA HIS A 223 5.27 7.43 -1.43
C HIS A 223 4.98 6.09 -2.08
N SER A 224 4.73 6.08 -3.39
CA SER A 224 4.54 4.84 -4.18
C SER A 224 3.52 3.90 -3.51
N ALA A 225 3.86 2.64 -3.25
CA ALA A 225 3.01 1.67 -2.54
C ALA A 225 2.63 2.11 -1.10
N GLY A 226 3.34 3.06 -0.49
CA GLY A 226 2.97 3.68 0.78
C GLY A 226 1.67 4.48 0.72
N THR A 227 1.29 4.94 -0.46
CA THR A 227 0.02 5.64 -0.70
C THR A 227 -1.19 4.75 -0.41
N ASN A 228 -1.15 3.49 -0.86
CA ASN A 228 -2.23 2.52 -0.58
C ASN A 228 -2.41 2.32 0.93
N VAL A 229 -1.31 2.20 1.67
CA VAL A 229 -1.37 2.04 3.13
C VAL A 229 -1.85 3.32 3.80
N ALA A 230 -1.47 4.52 3.30
CA ALA A 230 -1.98 5.80 3.82
C ALA A 230 -3.50 5.92 3.65
N MET A 231 -4.04 5.52 2.50
CA MET A 231 -5.50 5.50 2.25
C MET A 231 -6.21 4.52 3.21
N GLU A 232 -5.72 3.29 3.33
CA GLU A 232 -6.27 2.31 4.27
C GLU A 232 -6.19 2.77 5.74
N MET A 233 -5.09 3.45 6.12
CA MET A 233 -4.97 4.05 7.47
C MET A 233 -6.02 5.13 7.68
N ALA A 234 -6.24 6.02 6.70
CA ALA A 234 -7.25 7.08 6.79
C ALA A 234 -8.66 6.50 6.95
N LEU A 235 -9.01 5.48 6.17
CA LEU A 235 -10.28 4.77 6.28
C LEU A 235 -10.44 4.12 7.66
N LYS A 236 -9.40 3.43 8.14
CA LYS A 236 -9.43 2.79 9.46
C LYS A 236 -9.54 3.80 10.60
N MET A 237 -8.83 4.93 10.55
CA MET A 237 -8.96 6.00 11.52
C MET A 237 -10.38 6.60 11.53
N ASN A 238 -10.96 6.80 10.35
CA ASN A 238 -12.34 7.30 10.23
C ASN A 238 -13.37 6.31 10.80
N GLU A 239 -13.17 5.00 10.60
CA GLU A 239 -13.99 3.95 11.19
C GLU A 239 -13.95 3.97 12.73
N LEU A 240 -12.78 4.22 13.31
CA LEU A 240 -12.54 4.22 14.76
C LEU A 240 -12.85 5.55 15.42
N LYS A 241 -13.02 6.62 14.64
CA LYS A 241 -13.23 7.99 15.11
C LYS A 241 -14.45 8.08 16.02
N GLY A 242 -14.24 8.59 17.24
CA GLY A 242 -15.29 8.78 18.24
C GLY A 242 -15.82 7.51 18.91
N LYS A 243 -15.27 6.32 18.55
CA LYS A 243 -15.61 5.04 19.19
C LYS A 243 -14.50 4.58 20.15
N GLU A 244 -13.33 4.32 19.60
CA GLU A 244 -12.22 3.69 20.31
C GLU A 244 -10.92 4.49 20.17
N SER A 245 -10.82 5.41 19.21
CA SER A 245 -9.59 6.13 18.89
C SER A 245 -9.77 7.65 18.96
N ARG A 246 -8.69 8.33 19.41
CA ARG A 246 -8.54 9.79 19.35
C ARG A 246 -7.86 10.25 18.06
N LEU A 247 -7.38 9.33 17.26
CA LEU A 247 -6.70 9.65 16.01
C LEU A 247 -7.66 10.34 15.05
N ASN A 248 -7.21 11.45 14.50
CA ASN A 248 -7.90 12.21 13.48
C ASN A 248 -6.96 12.47 12.31
N VAL A 249 -7.31 11.98 11.12
CA VAL A 249 -6.59 12.26 9.89
C VAL A 249 -7.07 13.58 9.31
N ALA A 250 -6.21 14.59 9.28
CA ALA A 250 -6.53 15.90 8.72
C ALA A 250 -6.48 15.87 7.18
N GLY A 251 -5.53 15.12 6.62
CA GLY A 251 -5.38 15.01 5.17
C GLY A 251 -4.24 14.12 4.75
N MET A 252 -4.05 14.02 3.45
CA MET A 252 -3.04 13.15 2.84
C MET A 252 -2.25 13.88 1.76
N MET A 253 -0.98 13.50 1.61
CA MET A 253 -0.13 13.88 0.49
C MET A 253 0.47 12.64 -0.16
N PHE A 254 0.33 12.52 -1.47
CA PHE A 254 0.79 11.37 -2.25
C PHE A 254 1.94 11.77 -3.16
N ILE A 255 3.04 11.05 -3.07
CA ILE A 255 4.25 11.24 -3.86
C ILE A 255 4.40 10.03 -4.78
N SER A 256 4.35 10.24 -6.10
CA SER A 256 4.45 9.15 -7.10
C SER A 256 3.57 7.94 -6.74
N PRO A 257 2.24 8.14 -6.58
CA PRO A 257 1.35 7.14 -5.99
C PRO A 257 1.25 5.87 -6.83
N ALA A 258 1.37 4.71 -6.20
CA ALA A 258 1.11 3.40 -6.82
C ALA A 258 -0.33 2.93 -6.53
N VAL A 259 -1.30 3.78 -6.84
CA VAL A 259 -2.74 3.51 -6.80
C VAL A 259 -3.27 3.62 -8.23
N PHE A 260 -3.66 2.51 -8.80
CA PHE A 260 -4.10 2.45 -10.19
C PHE A 260 -5.63 2.37 -10.24
N VAL A 261 -6.24 3.45 -10.68
CA VAL A 261 -7.69 3.54 -10.84
C VAL A 261 -8.05 3.57 -12.32
N PRO A 262 -9.20 3.03 -12.70
CA PRO A 262 -9.72 3.21 -14.05
C PRO A 262 -9.87 4.70 -14.36
N LYS A 263 -9.64 5.06 -15.61
CA LYS A 263 -9.83 6.47 -16.02
C LYS A 263 -11.25 6.91 -15.68
N PRO A 264 -11.44 8.05 -14.99
CA PRO A 264 -12.76 8.52 -14.65
C PRO A 264 -13.60 8.76 -15.91
N PRO A 265 -14.90 8.45 -15.91
CA PRO A 265 -15.78 8.73 -17.03
C PRO A 265 -15.77 10.24 -17.30
N SER A 266 -15.60 10.63 -18.57
CA SER A 266 -15.59 12.04 -18.93
C SER A 266 -16.93 12.68 -18.57
N LEU A 267 -16.90 13.78 -17.82
CA LEU A 267 -18.08 14.55 -17.42
C LEU A 267 -18.95 15.01 -18.62
N ASN A 268 -18.42 14.92 -19.85
CA ASN A 268 -19.09 15.33 -21.10
C ASN A 268 -19.80 14.20 -21.84
N SER A 269 -19.78 12.95 -21.36
CA SER A 269 -20.56 11.86 -21.97
C SER A 269 -22.01 11.86 -21.45
N SER A 270 -22.76 12.90 -21.79
CA SER A 270 -24.21 12.89 -21.71
C SER A 270 -24.76 11.91 -22.75
N SER A 271 -24.61 10.62 -22.52
CA SER A 271 -25.41 9.63 -23.25
C SER A 271 -26.84 9.76 -22.76
N THR A 272 -27.66 10.45 -23.53
CA THR A 272 -29.12 10.47 -23.44
C THR A 272 -29.65 9.05 -23.62
N THR A 273 -29.61 8.24 -22.59
CA THR A 273 -30.44 7.04 -22.51
C THR A 273 -31.53 7.31 -21.45
N ASN A 274 -32.71 7.63 -21.98
CA ASN A 274 -33.93 7.65 -21.21
C ASN A 274 -34.20 6.24 -20.62
N SER A 275 -33.76 5.98 -19.42
CA SER A 275 -34.25 4.87 -18.63
C SER A 275 -34.60 5.38 -17.23
N SER A 276 -35.89 5.37 -16.95
CA SER A 276 -36.55 5.83 -15.72
C SER A 276 -36.38 4.82 -14.57
N THR A 277 -35.17 4.46 -14.21
CA THR A 277 -34.88 3.72 -12.98
C THR A 277 -33.71 4.40 -12.26
N LYS A 278 -34.07 5.12 -11.19
CA LYS A 278 -33.13 5.74 -10.25
C LYS A 278 -32.45 4.66 -9.42
N GLU A 279 -31.45 3.98 -9.98
CA GLU A 279 -30.42 3.34 -9.16
C GLU A 279 -29.18 4.22 -9.24
N THR A 280 -28.84 4.85 -8.12
CA THR A 280 -27.59 5.60 -7.92
C THR A 280 -26.43 4.63 -7.75
N ALA A 281 -26.14 3.83 -8.81
CA ALA A 281 -24.94 3.01 -8.82
C ALA A 281 -23.74 3.92 -9.09
N SER A 282 -22.69 3.77 -8.29
CA SER A 282 -21.40 4.45 -8.48
C SER A 282 -20.92 4.28 -9.94
N PRO A 283 -20.37 5.34 -10.57
CA PRO A 283 -19.82 5.26 -11.92
C PRO A 283 -18.78 4.14 -12.10
N TRP A 284 -18.17 3.70 -11.01
CA TRP A 284 -17.11 2.68 -10.96
C TRP A 284 -17.65 1.24 -10.93
N SER A 285 -18.92 1.03 -10.57
CA SER A 285 -19.51 -0.31 -10.41
C SER A 285 -19.74 -1.07 -11.73
N LYS A 286 -19.62 -0.40 -12.88
CA LYS A 286 -19.97 -0.97 -14.20
C LYS A 286 -18.77 -1.34 -15.08
N GLN A 287 -17.54 -1.09 -14.64
CA GLN A 287 -16.36 -1.35 -15.47
C GLN A 287 -15.76 -2.72 -15.17
N SER A 288 -16.42 -3.80 -15.61
CA SER A 288 -15.84 -5.13 -15.63
C SER A 288 -15.01 -5.30 -16.92
N ASN A 289 -13.70 -5.21 -16.83
CA ASN A 289 -12.81 -5.56 -17.93
C ASN A 289 -12.64 -7.08 -17.94
N SER A 290 -13.11 -7.77 -18.97
CA SER A 290 -12.88 -9.21 -19.12
C SER A 290 -11.41 -9.48 -19.43
N MET A 291 -10.73 -10.21 -18.57
CA MET A 291 -9.36 -10.65 -18.82
C MET A 291 -9.27 -11.63 -19.99
N SER A 292 -8.22 -11.50 -20.79
CA SER A 292 -7.97 -12.50 -21.82
C SER A 292 -7.67 -13.87 -21.19
N PRO A 293 -8.10 -15.00 -21.83
CA PRO A 293 -7.82 -16.33 -21.31
C PRO A 293 -6.32 -16.61 -21.07
N GLU A 294 -5.45 -15.99 -21.86
CA GLU A 294 -4.01 -16.11 -21.71
C GLU A 294 -3.50 -15.43 -20.43
N ARG A 295 -4.03 -14.25 -20.10
CA ARG A 295 -3.73 -13.53 -18.86
C ARG A 295 -4.22 -14.30 -17.63
N LEU A 296 -5.45 -14.83 -17.70
CA LEU A 296 -5.99 -15.69 -16.62
C LEU A 296 -5.12 -16.94 -16.39
N ALA A 297 -4.67 -17.60 -17.46
CA ALA A 297 -3.80 -18.76 -17.35
C ALA A 297 -2.45 -18.40 -16.71
N LYS A 298 -1.83 -17.26 -17.11
CA LYS A 298 -0.57 -16.77 -16.51
C LYS A 298 -0.73 -16.47 -15.03
N LEU A 299 -1.81 -15.80 -14.63
CA LEU A 299 -2.10 -15.49 -13.24
C LEU A 299 -2.32 -16.75 -12.42
N PHE A 300 -3.08 -17.73 -12.94
CA PHE A 300 -3.28 -19.02 -12.29
C PHE A 300 -1.96 -19.77 -12.04
N TRP A 301 -1.08 -19.81 -13.05
CA TRP A 301 0.25 -20.40 -12.90
C TRP A 301 1.11 -19.67 -11.89
N PHE A 302 1.09 -18.33 -11.92
CA PHE A 302 1.84 -17.53 -10.97
C PHE A 302 1.33 -17.73 -9.53
N ARG A 303 0.00 -17.74 -9.33
CA ARG A 303 -0.61 -18.09 -8.03
C ARG A 303 -0.18 -19.48 -7.54
N THR A 304 -0.15 -20.44 -8.42
CA THR A 304 0.26 -21.81 -8.07
C THR A 304 1.72 -21.87 -7.65
N LEU A 305 2.61 -21.14 -8.32
CA LEU A 305 4.02 -21.08 -7.99
C LEU A 305 4.27 -20.34 -6.68
N ILE A 306 3.65 -19.18 -6.48
CA ILE A 306 3.89 -18.36 -5.29
C ILE A 306 3.29 -18.98 -4.04
N ASN A 307 2.22 -19.77 -4.16
CA ASN A 307 1.59 -20.48 -3.05
C ASN A 307 2.31 -21.80 -2.69
N ASN A 308 3.27 -22.24 -3.48
CA ASN A 308 4.17 -23.31 -3.10
C ASN A 308 5.37 -22.70 -2.34
N ASP A 309 5.68 -23.21 -1.14
CA ASP A 309 6.72 -22.62 -0.28
C ASP A 309 8.09 -22.62 -0.94
N ASP A 310 8.53 -23.74 -1.53
CA ASP A 310 9.86 -23.87 -2.11
C ASP A 310 10.03 -23.00 -3.37
N TYR A 311 9.05 -23.07 -4.29
CA TYR A 311 9.08 -22.26 -5.51
C TYR A 311 8.88 -20.78 -5.23
N GLY A 312 7.96 -20.43 -4.33
CA GLY A 312 7.70 -19.05 -3.94
C GLY A 312 8.92 -18.39 -3.31
N LEU A 313 9.61 -19.06 -2.38
CA LEU A 313 10.85 -18.54 -1.77
C LEU A 313 11.96 -18.36 -2.81
N ASN A 314 12.16 -19.33 -3.70
CA ASN A 314 13.17 -19.20 -4.74
C ASN A 314 12.88 -18.05 -5.70
N LEU A 315 11.60 -17.86 -6.07
CA LEU A 315 11.17 -16.76 -6.90
C LEU A 315 11.45 -15.41 -6.24
N VAL A 316 11.03 -15.26 -4.98
CA VAL A 316 11.24 -14.03 -4.19
C VAL A 316 12.73 -13.73 -4.02
N ARG A 317 13.55 -14.72 -3.67
CA ARG A 317 14.99 -14.56 -3.53
C ARG A 317 15.67 -14.14 -4.83
N SER A 318 15.33 -14.78 -5.94
CA SER A 318 15.87 -14.45 -7.26
C SER A 318 15.49 -13.04 -7.70
N PHE A 319 14.22 -12.67 -7.54
CA PHE A 319 13.73 -11.33 -7.83
C PHE A 319 14.43 -10.27 -6.98
N THR A 320 14.56 -10.51 -5.67
CA THR A 320 15.16 -9.56 -4.74
C THR A 320 16.67 -9.41 -4.98
N ARG A 321 17.40 -10.50 -5.27
CA ARG A 321 18.82 -10.42 -5.64
C ARG A 321 19.03 -9.58 -6.89
N ARG A 322 18.20 -9.78 -7.92
CA ARG A 322 18.27 -9.00 -9.15
C ARG A 322 18.04 -7.52 -8.87
N ASN A 323 17.02 -7.19 -8.09
CA ASN A 323 16.73 -5.81 -7.70
C ASN A 323 17.86 -5.20 -6.85
N ALA A 324 18.40 -5.93 -5.89
CA ALA A 324 19.54 -5.49 -5.09
C ALA A 324 20.79 -5.24 -5.96
N ASN A 325 21.04 -6.06 -6.95
CA ASN A 325 22.12 -5.83 -7.91
C ASN A 325 21.90 -4.54 -8.72
N GLN A 326 20.68 -4.30 -9.22
CA GLN A 326 20.36 -3.04 -9.91
C GLN A 326 20.53 -1.81 -9.01
N VAL A 327 20.15 -1.91 -7.74
CA VAL A 327 20.41 -0.87 -6.74
C VAL A 327 21.92 -0.65 -6.58
N GLN A 328 22.71 -1.70 -6.45
CA GLN A 328 24.16 -1.62 -6.25
C GLN A 328 24.90 -1.12 -7.50
N THR A 329 24.49 -1.53 -8.70
CA THR A 329 25.09 -1.06 -9.96
C THR A 329 24.61 0.33 -10.35
N GLY A 330 23.49 0.79 -9.82
CA GLY A 330 22.89 2.08 -10.17
C GLY A 330 22.25 2.06 -11.55
N GLU A 331 21.58 0.98 -11.90
CA GLU A 331 20.84 0.86 -13.16
C GLU A 331 19.44 1.44 -13.05
N GLY A 332 18.93 2.02 -14.14
CA GLY A 332 17.56 2.54 -14.25
C GLY A 332 17.24 3.62 -13.21
N SER A 333 16.15 3.49 -12.50
CA SER A 333 15.68 4.45 -11.48
C SER A 333 16.65 4.63 -10.31
N TYR A 334 17.66 3.78 -10.18
CA TYR A 334 18.66 3.84 -9.11
C TYR A 334 19.97 4.54 -9.52
N ALA A 335 20.04 5.08 -10.73
CA ALA A 335 21.24 5.75 -11.24
C ALA A 335 21.69 6.94 -10.38
N ALA A 336 20.74 7.68 -9.80
CA ALA A 336 21.01 8.82 -8.95
C ALA A 336 21.43 8.47 -7.51
N LEU A 337 21.35 7.18 -7.10
CA LEU A 337 21.68 6.79 -5.74
C LEU A 337 23.19 6.88 -5.46
N SER A 338 23.54 7.56 -4.36
CA SER A 338 24.90 7.50 -3.81
C SER A 338 25.23 6.10 -3.28
N THR A 339 26.50 5.76 -3.14
CA THR A 339 26.95 4.48 -2.55
C THR A 339 26.31 4.25 -1.17
N GLN A 340 26.28 5.26 -0.32
CA GLN A 340 25.63 5.19 0.99
C GLN A 340 24.13 4.88 0.89
N ALA A 341 23.44 5.49 -0.07
CA ALA A 341 22.02 5.23 -0.28
C ALA A 341 21.78 3.79 -0.75
N ARG A 342 22.64 3.27 -1.66
CA ARG A 342 22.56 1.89 -2.13
C ARG A 342 22.74 0.88 -1.00
N GLU A 343 23.71 1.10 -0.12
CA GLU A 343 23.93 0.27 1.06
C GLU A 343 22.72 0.33 2.01
N ALA A 344 22.16 1.50 2.25
CA ALA A 344 21.03 1.67 3.14
C ALA A 344 19.73 0.98 2.62
N TYR A 345 19.49 1.02 1.30
CA TYR A 345 18.35 0.32 0.69
C TYR A 345 18.51 -1.21 0.66
N THR A 346 19.74 -1.71 0.64
CA THR A 346 19.99 -3.16 0.65
C THR A 346 20.19 -3.76 2.05
N ARG A 347 20.52 -2.94 3.05
CA ARG A 347 20.73 -3.38 4.44
C ARG A 347 19.57 -4.21 5.03
N PRO A 348 18.28 -3.87 4.82
CA PRO A 348 17.18 -4.65 5.36
C PRO A 348 17.08 -6.10 4.84
N LEU A 349 17.76 -6.42 3.75
CA LEU A 349 17.82 -7.77 3.19
C LEU A 349 18.72 -8.72 4.03
N ALA A 350 19.48 -8.19 4.98
CA ALA A 350 20.21 -9.00 5.96
C ALA A 350 19.36 -9.35 7.21
N ALA A 351 18.16 -8.81 7.33
CA ALA A 351 17.29 -9.05 8.49
C ALA A 351 16.67 -10.45 8.48
N GLU A 352 16.43 -10.99 9.67
CA GLU A 352 15.75 -12.27 9.83
C GLU A 352 14.42 -12.35 9.07
N ASN A 353 14.17 -13.49 8.41
CA ASN A 353 12.93 -13.80 7.70
C ASN A 353 12.53 -12.81 6.59
N TRP A 354 13.44 -12.02 6.07
CA TRP A 354 13.14 -11.03 5.04
C TRP A 354 12.47 -11.66 3.80
N ASP A 355 12.95 -12.82 3.37
CA ASP A 355 12.48 -13.56 2.21
C ASP A 355 11.10 -14.20 2.42
N LYS A 356 10.88 -14.80 3.60
CA LYS A 356 9.59 -15.36 3.98
C LYS A 356 8.53 -14.27 4.11
N ALA A 357 8.89 -13.13 4.68
CA ALA A 357 8.01 -11.99 4.84
C ALA A 357 7.62 -11.38 3.49
N LEU A 358 8.57 -11.23 2.56
CA LEU A 358 8.28 -10.83 1.18
C LEU A 358 7.38 -11.85 0.47
N LEU A 359 7.60 -13.15 0.67
CA LEU A 359 6.72 -14.17 0.13
C LEU A 359 5.28 -14.03 0.64
N GLN A 360 5.10 -13.76 1.95
CA GLN A 360 3.77 -13.50 2.50
C GLN A 360 3.13 -12.24 1.90
N GLN A 361 3.90 -11.19 1.64
CA GLN A 361 3.38 -10.00 0.98
C GLN A 361 2.95 -10.29 -0.48
N PHE A 362 3.75 -11.03 -1.24
CA PHE A 362 3.35 -11.44 -2.60
C PHE A 362 2.06 -12.28 -2.57
N ARG A 363 1.93 -13.20 -1.60
CA ARG A 363 0.72 -13.98 -1.41
C ARG A 363 -0.48 -13.12 -1.06
N ALA A 364 -0.33 -12.21 -0.10
CA ALA A 364 -1.37 -11.26 0.26
C ALA A 364 -1.83 -10.42 -0.95
N SER A 365 -0.88 -10.02 -1.79
CA SER A 365 -1.16 -9.25 -3.01
C SER A 365 -1.94 -10.05 -4.05
N ILE A 366 -1.67 -11.34 -4.19
CA ILE A 366 -2.24 -12.20 -5.24
C ILE A 366 -3.56 -12.84 -4.79
N ASN A 367 -3.68 -13.17 -3.50
CA ASN A 367 -4.82 -13.91 -2.96
C ASN A 367 -6.01 -12.99 -2.61
N GLY A 368 -5.93 -11.69 -2.87
CA GLY A 368 -7.06 -10.78 -2.68
C GLY A 368 -7.24 -10.28 -1.24
N GLY A 369 -6.25 -10.47 -0.38
CA GLY A 369 -6.29 -9.95 1.01
C GLY A 369 -6.02 -8.43 1.12
N GLY A 370 -6.43 -7.62 0.14
CA GLY A 370 -6.11 -6.18 0.07
C GLY A 370 -4.68 -5.90 -0.40
N GLY A 371 -4.18 -6.71 -1.34
CA GLY A 371 -2.88 -6.55 -2.01
C GLY A 371 -2.91 -5.59 -3.21
N PHE A 372 -1.84 -5.63 -3.99
CA PHE A 372 -1.77 -4.91 -5.27
C PHE A 372 -2.92 -5.38 -6.17
N GLY A 373 -3.75 -4.47 -6.68
CA GLY A 373 -4.76 -4.79 -7.69
C GLY A 373 -6.21 -4.65 -7.26
N ASP A 374 -6.51 -4.32 -6.00
CA ASP A 374 -7.86 -3.94 -5.58
C ASP A 374 -7.99 -2.44 -5.30
N ASP A 375 -7.39 -1.63 -6.17
CA ASP A 375 -7.39 -0.18 -6.00
C ASP A 375 -8.76 0.43 -6.33
N ALA A 376 -9.55 -0.24 -7.20
CA ALA A 376 -10.92 0.17 -7.47
C ALA A 376 -11.83 0.00 -6.25
N SER A 377 -11.70 -1.10 -5.51
CA SER A 377 -12.39 -1.32 -4.23
C SER A 377 -11.97 -0.28 -3.19
N LEU A 378 -10.68 0.01 -3.07
CA LEU A 378 -10.18 1.04 -2.17
C LEU A 378 -10.76 2.43 -2.50
N VAL A 379 -10.90 2.76 -3.79
CA VAL A 379 -11.52 4.02 -4.21
C VAL A 379 -13.01 4.07 -3.87
N LEU A 380 -13.73 2.97 -4.03
CA LEU A 380 -15.14 2.87 -3.62
C LEU A 380 -15.28 3.02 -2.10
N GLU A 381 -14.39 2.43 -1.32
CA GLU A 381 -14.35 2.63 0.13
C GLU A 381 -14.03 4.09 0.49
N CYS A 382 -13.15 4.75 -0.25
CA CYS A 382 -12.89 6.19 -0.09
C CYS A 382 -14.12 7.04 -0.45
N GLU A 383 -14.84 6.71 -1.52
CA GLU A 383 -16.09 7.37 -1.87
C GLU A 383 -17.11 7.27 -0.72
N ALA A 384 -17.20 6.09 -0.11
CA ALA A 384 -18.17 5.81 0.95
C ALA A 384 -17.81 6.36 2.34
N SER A 385 -16.53 6.42 2.69
CA SER A 385 -16.10 6.54 4.10
C SER A 385 -14.94 7.49 4.36
N LEU A 386 -14.23 8.01 3.34
CA LEU A 386 -13.09 8.89 3.56
C LEU A 386 -13.53 10.25 4.12
N ASP A 387 -13.05 10.61 5.30
CA ASP A 387 -13.29 11.91 5.96
C ASP A 387 -11.95 12.59 6.22
N VAL A 388 -11.55 13.46 5.29
CA VAL A 388 -10.32 14.27 5.35
C VAL A 388 -10.60 15.67 4.82
N ASN A 389 -9.72 16.63 5.12
CA ASN A 389 -9.88 18.00 4.64
C ASN A 389 -9.20 18.21 3.28
N PHE A 390 -8.16 17.42 2.95
CA PHE A 390 -7.43 17.56 1.69
C PHE A 390 -6.73 16.25 1.27
N VAL A 391 -6.50 16.15 -0.05
CA VAL A 391 -5.59 15.16 -0.65
C VAL A 391 -4.75 15.87 -1.72
N ASP A 392 -3.44 15.99 -1.50
CA ASP A 392 -2.49 16.55 -2.44
C ASP A 392 -1.74 15.42 -3.16
N VAL A 393 -1.59 15.50 -4.47
CA VAL A 393 -0.90 14.49 -5.30
C VAL A 393 0.25 15.16 -6.05
N CYS A 394 1.45 14.57 -5.99
CA CYS A 394 2.55 14.95 -6.86
C CYS A 394 3.22 13.72 -7.49
N CYS A 395 3.72 13.90 -8.70
CA CYS A 395 4.38 12.83 -9.45
C CYS A 395 5.45 13.39 -10.37
N GLY A 396 6.56 12.67 -10.51
CA GLY A 396 7.61 13.01 -11.47
C GLY A 396 7.15 12.86 -12.91
N GLU A 397 7.54 13.80 -13.79
CA GLU A 397 7.22 13.71 -15.22
C GLU A 397 7.94 12.57 -15.92
N LYS A 398 9.11 12.17 -15.38
CA LYS A 398 9.94 11.05 -15.87
C LYS A 398 9.72 9.76 -15.08
N ASP A 399 8.64 9.68 -14.30
CA ASP A 399 8.33 8.49 -13.53
C ASP A 399 7.83 7.36 -14.46
N GLU A 400 8.69 6.38 -14.70
CA GLU A 400 8.36 5.18 -15.49
C GLU A 400 7.76 4.05 -14.64
N THR A 401 7.87 4.13 -13.32
CA THR A 401 7.36 3.12 -12.38
C THR A 401 5.88 3.34 -12.10
N THR A 402 5.52 4.60 -11.78
CA THR A 402 4.14 5.04 -11.62
C THR A 402 3.91 6.23 -12.55
N PRO A 403 3.58 5.98 -13.83
CA PRO A 403 3.50 7.03 -14.81
C PRO A 403 2.55 8.16 -14.42
N ILE A 404 2.94 9.40 -14.74
CA ILE A 404 2.23 10.62 -14.32
C ILE A 404 0.74 10.63 -14.72
N ASN A 405 0.38 9.98 -15.83
CA ASN A 405 -1.01 9.84 -16.25
C ASN A 405 -1.83 9.03 -15.22
N LYS A 406 -1.25 8.02 -14.59
CA LYS A 406 -1.91 7.24 -13.53
C LYS A 406 -2.11 8.05 -12.25
N ALA A 407 -1.12 8.86 -11.89
CA ALA A 407 -1.27 9.80 -10.78
C ALA A 407 -2.35 10.87 -11.05
N ARG A 408 -2.51 11.30 -12.32
CA ARG A 408 -3.61 12.18 -12.73
C ARG A 408 -4.96 11.48 -12.66
N ASP A 409 -5.06 10.24 -13.17
CA ASP A 409 -6.30 9.45 -13.10
C ASP A 409 -6.77 9.32 -11.64
N LEU A 410 -5.85 9.08 -10.69
CA LEU A 410 -6.15 9.06 -9.25
C LEU A 410 -6.63 10.42 -8.74
N HIS A 411 -5.90 11.50 -9.05
CA HIS A 411 -6.28 12.85 -8.64
C HIS A 411 -7.67 13.19 -9.14
N ASP A 412 -7.95 13.00 -10.43
CA ASP A 412 -9.22 13.33 -11.06
C ASP A 412 -10.37 12.51 -10.45
N THR A 413 -10.10 11.25 -10.08
CA THR A 413 -11.05 10.39 -9.35
C THR A 413 -11.38 10.97 -7.97
N LEU A 414 -10.37 11.35 -7.19
CA LEU A 414 -10.55 11.94 -5.87
C LEU A 414 -11.27 13.30 -5.95
N GLU A 415 -10.98 14.09 -6.97
CA GLU A 415 -11.67 15.35 -7.24
C GLU A 415 -13.16 15.11 -7.53
N MET A 416 -13.47 14.11 -8.38
CA MET A 416 -14.86 13.73 -8.66
C MET A 416 -15.61 13.30 -7.40
N ILE A 417 -15.00 12.51 -6.52
CA ILE A 417 -15.56 12.12 -5.23
C ILE A 417 -15.88 13.37 -4.41
N SER A 418 -14.94 14.30 -4.30
CA SER A 418 -15.13 15.54 -3.55
C SER A 418 -16.26 16.42 -4.12
N LEU A 419 -16.30 16.56 -5.45
CA LEU A 419 -17.34 17.34 -6.14
C LEU A 419 -18.73 16.71 -5.96
N SER A 420 -18.85 15.39 -6.06
CA SER A 420 -20.09 14.66 -5.81
C SER A 420 -20.64 14.93 -4.40
N ARG A 421 -19.77 14.92 -3.40
CA ARG A 421 -20.12 15.24 -2.02
C ARG A 421 -20.60 16.68 -1.85
N LYS A 422 -19.94 17.65 -2.49
CA LYS A 422 -20.38 19.06 -2.49
C LYS A 422 -21.79 19.20 -3.05
N GLN A 423 -22.10 18.53 -4.13
CA GLN A 423 -23.43 18.55 -4.76
C GLN A 423 -24.50 17.95 -3.84
N GLN A 424 -24.19 16.82 -3.20
CA GLN A 424 -25.11 16.18 -2.25
C GLN A 424 -25.39 17.07 -1.05
N GLN A 425 -24.38 17.72 -0.47
CA GLN A 425 -24.54 18.66 0.64
C GLN A 425 -25.42 19.87 0.25
N GLN A 426 -25.21 20.43 -0.95
CA GLN A 426 -26.06 21.55 -1.43
C GLN A 426 -27.50 21.13 -1.67
N GLN A 427 -27.75 19.92 -2.16
CA GLN A 427 -29.11 19.40 -2.32
C GLN A 427 -29.80 19.18 -0.99
N GLN A 428 -29.11 18.64 0.02
CA GLN A 428 -29.67 18.47 1.37
C GLN A 428 -30.03 19.82 2.03
N GLN A 429 -29.16 20.83 1.87
CA GLN A 429 -29.43 22.17 2.39
C GLN A 429 -30.65 22.84 1.70
N ARG A 430 -30.82 22.60 0.39
CA ARG A 430 -32.00 23.12 -0.34
C ARG A 430 -33.31 22.44 0.10
N SER A 431 -33.30 21.12 0.32
CA SER A 431 -34.46 20.39 0.79
C SER A 431 -34.87 20.78 2.21
N SER A 432 -33.89 20.95 3.11
CA SER A 432 -34.18 21.38 4.49
C SER A 432 -34.77 22.81 4.59
N ASN A 433 -34.38 23.73 3.68
CA ASN A 433 -34.90 25.09 3.62
C ASN A 433 -36.33 25.16 3.02
N THR A 434 -36.70 24.18 2.17
CA THR A 434 -38.04 24.12 1.58
C THR A 434 -39.08 23.58 2.58
N ASP A 435 -38.66 22.61 3.42
CA ASP A 435 -39.54 22.01 4.45
C ASP A 435 -39.82 22.98 5.61
N SER A 436 -38.90 23.91 5.92
CA SER A 436 -39.10 24.92 6.95
C SER A 436 -40.11 26.03 6.55
N ASN A 437 -40.35 26.25 5.25
CA ASN A 437 -41.30 27.24 4.77
C ASN A 437 -42.74 26.69 4.61
N ASN A 438 -42.96 25.38 4.66
CA ASN A 438 -44.27 24.75 4.46
C ASN A 438 -44.95 24.27 5.76
N ASN A 439 -44.33 24.41 6.93
CA ASN A 439 -44.91 23.94 8.20
C ASN A 439 -45.58 25.05 9.02
N SER A 440 -46.62 25.67 8.46
CA SER A 440 -47.56 26.44 9.27
C SER A 440 -49.01 25.87 9.27
N SER A 441 -49.22 24.60 9.02
CA SER A 441 -50.51 23.94 9.34
C SER A 441 -50.35 22.40 9.15
N SER A 442 -50.29 21.68 10.21
CA SER A 442 -50.95 20.39 10.51
C SER A 442 -50.08 19.50 11.41
N ILE A 443 -50.55 19.43 12.65
CA ILE A 443 -50.20 18.38 13.60
C ILE A 443 -51.05 17.18 13.21
N GLU A 444 -50.44 16.08 12.80
CA GLU A 444 -50.86 14.70 13.10
C GLU A 444 -50.11 13.68 12.25
N ALA A 445 -49.76 12.54 12.91
CA ALA A 445 -49.29 11.28 12.32
C ALA A 445 -47.84 11.18 11.88
N ALA A 446 -46.96 10.87 12.81
CA ALA A 446 -45.64 10.36 12.54
C ALA A 446 -45.42 8.98 13.20
N THR A 447 -45.56 7.92 12.45
CA THR A 447 -44.93 6.62 12.72
C THR A 447 -44.71 5.91 11.41
N SER A 448 -43.65 6.24 10.71
CA SER A 448 -43.02 5.36 9.70
C SER A 448 -41.54 5.61 9.74
N GLY A 449 -40.78 4.54 10.05
CA GLY A 449 -39.32 4.58 10.21
C GLY A 449 -38.65 5.17 8.98
N ARG A 450 -38.33 6.44 9.02
CA ARG A 450 -37.32 7.04 8.15
C ARG A 450 -35.96 6.59 8.68
N SER A 451 -35.29 5.73 7.96
CA SER A 451 -33.84 5.54 8.10
C SER A 451 -33.20 6.92 8.05
N SER A 452 -32.55 7.35 9.12
CA SER A 452 -31.75 8.57 9.15
C SER A 452 -30.77 8.51 7.98
N PRO A 453 -30.65 9.56 7.15
CA PRO A 453 -29.66 9.58 6.10
C PRO A 453 -28.29 9.39 6.75
N SER A 454 -27.49 8.49 6.18
CA SER A 454 -26.08 8.30 6.58
C SER A 454 -25.37 9.64 6.63
N PRO A 455 -24.48 9.90 7.61
CA PRO A 455 -23.80 11.17 7.71
C PRO A 455 -23.08 11.46 6.40
N ALA A 456 -23.43 12.54 5.73
CA ALA A 456 -22.78 12.97 4.51
C ALA A 456 -21.35 13.41 4.88
N PHE A 457 -20.33 12.65 4.44
CA PHE A 457 -18.93 13.02 4.61
C PHE A 457 -18.64 14.35 3.93
N SER A 458 -17.78 15.16 4.53
CA SER A 458 -17.44 16.47 4.01
C SER A 458 -16.68 16.35 2.70
N ALA A 459 -16.89 17.32 1.80
CA ALA A 459 -16.05 17.49 0.64
C ALA A 459 -14.65 17.92 1.08
N PHE A 460 -13.63 17.48 0.37
CA PHE A 460 -12.24 17.81 0.65
C PHE A 460 -11.58 18.56 -0.52
N GLN A 461 -10.45 19.21 -0.26
CA GLN A 461 -9.67 19.87 -1.29
C GLN A 461 -8.76 18.86 -1.99
N THR A 462 -8.56 19.02 -3.30
CA THR A 462 -7.56 18.25 -4.06
C THR A 462 -6.59 19.17 -4.76
N SER A 463 -5.34 18.73 -4.92
CA SER A 463 -4.37 19.41 -5.78
C SER A 463 -3.47 18.40 -6.48
N PHE A 464 -2.99 18.76 -7.69
CA PHE A 464 -2.04 17.97 -8.45
C PHE A 464 -0.81 18.79 -8.82
N ARG A 465 0.38 18.21 -8.64
CA ARG A 465 1.64 18.81 -9.06
C ARG A 465 2.49 17.85 -9.88
N ALA A 466 2.78 18.19 -11.12
CA ALA A 466 3.85 17.58 -11.90
C ALA A 466 5.20 18.10 -11.40
N LEU A 467 6.13 17.20 -11.12
CA LEU A 467 7.49 17.52 -10.71
C LEU A 467 8.39 17.44 -11.96
N GLU A 468 8.76 18.62 -12.46
CA GLU A 468 9.59 18.74 -13.67
C GLU A 468 10.92 18.00 -13.46
N ASN A 469 11.34 17.26 -14.50
CA ASN A 469 12.59 16.51 -14.52
C ASN A 469 12.75 15.42 -13.43
N SER A 470 11.74 15.16 -12.64
CA SER A 470 11.75 14.14 -11.59
C SER A 470 11.29 12.77 -12.09
N ALA A 471 11.91 11.72 -11.55
CA ALA A 471 11.53 10.32 -11.75
C ALA A 471 10.77 9.75 -10.52
N HIS A 472 10.80 8.42 -10.32
CA HIS A 472 10.03 7.74 -9.26
C HIS A 472 10.52 8.02 -7.83
N LEU A 473 11.80 8.34 -7.66
CA LEU A 473 12.44 8.60 -6.36
C LEU A 473 12.89 10.06 -6.25
N PRO A 474 11.96 11.04 -6.23
CA PRO A 474 12.33 12.45 -6.22
C PRO A 474 13.18 12.85 -5.00
N MET A 475 13.03 12.12 -3.87
CA MET A 475 13.83 12.30 -2.66
C MET A 475 15.30 11.86 -2.82
N GLU A 476 15.62 11.07 -3.84
CA GLU A 476 16.96 10.55 -4.11
C GLU A 476 17.66 11.25 -5.28
N GLU A 477 16.98 12.14 -5.97
CA GLU A 477 17.54 12.90 -7.07
C GLU A 477 18.65 13.87 -6.59
N ILE A 478 19.38 14.44 -7.53
CA ILE A 478 20.53 15.32 -7.25
C ILE A 478 20.26 16.71 -7.81
N GLY A 479 20.72 17.74 -7.13
CA GLY A 479 20.64 19.13 -7.56
C GLY A 479 19.22 19.69 -7.57
N ASP A 480 18.92 20.53 -8.55
CA ASP A 480 17.71 21.35 -8.60
C ASP A 480 16.40 20.57 -8.54
N SER A 481 16.33 19.38 -9.14
CA SER A 481 15.12 18.55 -9.12
C SER A 481 14.75 18.13 -7.70
N ARG A 482 15.75 17.69 -6.92
CA ARG A 482 15.55 17.32 -5.52
C ARG A 482 15.19 18.55 -4.69
N ASP A 483 15.90 19.66 -4.85
CA ASP A 483 15.69 20.86 -4.06
C ASP A 483 14.30 21.46 -4.34
N ALA A 484 13.83 21.39 -5.59
CA ALA A 484 12.48 21.77 -6.00
C ALA A 484 11.43 20.85 -5.35
N PHE A 485 11.68 19.53 -5.33
CA PHE A 485 10.80 18.56 -4.68
C PHE A 485 10.72 18.81 -3.16
N GLU A 486 11.87 18.90 -2.46
CA GLU A 486 11.92 19.16 -1.02
C GLU A 486 11.21 20.47 -0.66
N SER A 487 11.45 21.53 -1.45
CA SER A 487 10.79 22.84 -1.29
C SER A 487 9.27 22.73 -1.47
N TYR A 488 8.81 22.05 -2.50
CA TYR A 488 7.38 21.83 -2.75
C TYR A 488 6.70 21.08 -1.59
N VAL A 489 7.30 19.99 -1.14
CA VAL A 489 6.74 19.18 -0.03
C VAL A 489 6.64 20.04 1.22
N VAL A 490 7.71 20.76 1.60
CA VAL A 490 7.73 21.60 2.79
C VAL A 490 6.69 22.71 2.71
N GLN A 491 6.64 23.48 1.63
CA GLN A 491 5.68 24.58 1.45
C GLN A 491 4.23 24.07 1.47
N THR A 492 3.98 22.93 0.85
CA THR A 492 2.64 22.30 0.88
C THR A 492 2.25 21.91 2.29
N LEU A 493 3.14 21.26 3.02
CA LEU A 493 2.89 20.83 4.41
C LEU A 493 2.79 22.02 5.37
N GLU A 494 3.57 23.10 5.19
CA GLU A 494 3.45 24.35 5.95
C GLU A 494 2.02 24.89 5.83
N ARG A 495 1.54 25.07 4.60
CA ARG A 495 0.17 25.54 4.34
C ARG A 495 -0.88 24.61 4.96
N ARG A 496 -0.75 23.31 4.77
CA ARG A 496 -1.74 22.33 5.28
C ARG A 496 -1.75 22.24 6.79
N VAL A 497 -0.61 22.40 7.45
CA VAL A 497 -0.53 22.49 8.91
C VAL A 497 -1.18 23.77 9.40
N GLU A 498 -0.92 24.92 8.76
CA GLU A 498 -1.57 26.19 9.10
C GLU A 498 -3.11 26.10 8.99
N GLU A 499 -3.61 25.49 7.92
CA GLU A 499 -5.04 25.31 7.67
C GLU A 499 -5.72 24.34 8.66
N ASN A 500 -5.00 23.31 9.13
CA ASN A 500 -5.63 22.16 9.81
C ASN A 500 -5.21 21.99 11.28
N PHE A 501 -3.98 22.38 11.67
CA PHE A 501 -3.45 22.15 13.01
C PHE A 501 -3.34 23.42 13.84
N VAL A 502 -3.28 24.59 13.21
CA VAL A 502 -3.17 25.85 13.91
C VAL A 502 -4.51 26.28 14.50
N ILE A 503 -4.51 26.54 15.81
CA ILE A 503 -5.65 27.15 16.52
C ILE A 503 -5.34 28.65 16.64
N ARG A 504 -6.13 29.47 15.96
CA ARG A 504 -6.05 30.91 16.09
C ARG A 504 -6.79 31.33 17.36
N VAL A 505 -6.05 31.84 18.33
CA VAL A 505 -6.54 32.31 19.62
C VAL A 505 -6.93 33.78 19.52
#